data_104a3924697765885b982017ffd7f6ce
#
_entry.id   104a3924697765885b982017ffd7f6ce
#
_cell.length_a   1.000
_cell.length_b   1.000
_cell.length_c   1.000
_cell.angle_alpha   90.00
_cell.angle_beta   90.00
_cell.angle_gamma   90.00
#
_symmetry.space_group_name_H-M   'P 1'
#
loop_
_entity.id
_entity.type
_entity.pdbx_description
1 polymer ?
#
loop_
_entity_poly.entity_id
_entity_poly.type
_entity_poly.pdbx_seq_one_letter_code
_entity_poly.pdbx_strand_id
1 'polypeptide(L)'
;MFLFICPLCQSPLQPALDTWRCDGSLNPKQTSHPFDVARQGYVNLLPVQQKKSKAPGDSQASIEARKRFLNAGHYEKLQALIVQQVQQLLTAVTEQDKQPTNWLDIGCGEGYYTQAMAQMGSDTIDTLIAADISKPALIELAKVSKAAGKLWYQQDKETPAKTTAIYPLVTSAAHLPLRAHSVSGISSIFSPILPTAFAEVLTDKGYLIIAKPDAGHLASMRAALFDDVREHDSDKFLQELDPQFTLIDTHRVSTDMSLSVSDLTDLMTMTPYAYRAKSGKRQALLAAMEKEAFSTEAKFVVYVLQKASD
;
A
#
# COMPACT_ATOMS: atom_id res chain seq x y z
N MET A 1 18.00 -15.57 -8.46
CA MET A 1 18.23 -14.97 -7.12
C MET A 1 16.89 -14.97 -6.40
N PHE A 2 16.78 -15.30 -5.10
CA PHE A 2 15.50 -15.33 -4.38
C PHE A 2 15.11 -13.90 -3.93
N LEU A 3 13.82 -13.60 -3.94
CA LEU A 3 13.26 -12.30 -3.52
C LEU A 3 12.74 -12.35 -2.07
N PHE A 4 12.09 -13.46 -1.71
CA PHE A 4 11.44 -13.61 -0.41
C PHE A 4 12.31 -14.33 0.60
N ILE A 5 12.19 -13.94 1.87
CA ILE A 5 12.83 -14.59 3.02
C ILE A 5 11.78 -15.06 4.04
N CYS A 6 12.13 -16.10 4.77
CA CYS A 6 11.28 -16.65 5.80
C CYS A 6 11.18 -15.68 7.00
N PRO A 7 9.99 -15.25 7.43
CA PRO A 7 9.85 -14.33 8.56
C PRO A 7 10.24 -14.95 9.92
N LEU A 8 10.51 -16.26 9.97
CA LEU A 8 10.87 -16.97 11.20
C LEU A 8 12.37 -17.24 11.32
N CYS A 9 13.07 -17.53 10.21
CA CYS A 9 14.49 -17.90 10.24
C CYS A 9 15.34 -17.18 9.19
N GLN A 10 14.79 -16.25 8.42
CA GLN A 10 15.46 -15.46 7.38
C GLN A 10 16.02 -16.29 6.19
N SER A 11 15.84 -17.60 6.19
CA SER A 11 16.24 -18.47 5.07
C SER A 11 15.48 -18.11 3.80
N PRO A 12 16.05 -18.36 2.60
CA PRO A 12 15.34 -18.20 1.34
C PRO A 12 13.96 -18.86 1.35
N LEU A 13 12.93 -18.11 0.95
CA LEU A 13 11.55 -18.57 0.89
C LEU A 13 11.10 -18.65 -0.57
N GLN A 14 10.62 -19.81 -0.98
CA GLN A 14 10.24 -20.07 -2.37
C GLN A 14 8.72 -20.06 -2.53
N PRO A 15 8.18 -19.23 -3.44
CA PRO A 15 6.79 -19.29 -3.86
C PRO A 15 6.43 -20.63 -4.52
N ALA A 16 5.30 -21.19 -4.12
CA ALA A 16 4.71 -22.38 -4.74
C ALA A 16 3.17 -22.29 -4.67
N LEU A 17 2.47 -23.01 -5.56
CA LEU A 17 1.02 -22.90 -5.75
C LEU A 17 0.20 -23.05 -4.47
N ASP A 18 0.54 -24.05 -3.65
CA ASP A 18 -0.24 -24.40 -2.46
C ASP A 18 0.42 -23.93 -1.16
N THR A 19 1.74 -24.05 -1.05
CA THR A 19 2.48 -23.78 0.19
C THR A 19 3.87 -23.26 -0.13
N TRP A 20 4.15 -22.02 0.28
CA TRP A 20 5.51 -21.47 0.25
C TRP A 20 6.37 -22.14 1.32
N ARG A 21 7.60 -22.47 1.00
CA ARG A 21 8.52 -23.12 1.94
C ARG A 21 9.89 -22.46 1.93
N CYS A 22 10.46 -22.24 3.11
CA CYS A 22 11.86 -21.88 3.18
C CYS A 22 12.74 -23.14 3.08
N ASP A 23 13.99 -22.97 2.66
CA ASP A 23 14.97 -24.06 2.60
C ASP A 23 15.55 -24.45 3.98
N GLY A 24 15.31 -23.63 5.02
CA GLY A 24 15.78 -23.87 6.37
C GLY A 24 17.28 -23.67 6.58
N SER A 25 18.01 -23.15 5.59
CA SER A 25 19.48 -23.03 5.62
C SER A 25 20.02 -22.18 6.77
N LEU A 26 19.24 -21.16 7.21
CA LEU A 26 19.59 -20.29 8.34
C LEU A 26 18.87 -20.69 9.64
N ASN A 27 18.07 -21.76 9.63
CA ASN A 27 17.41 -22.27 10.82
C ASN A 27 18.40 -23.17 11.60
N PRO A 28 18.64 -22.93 12.89
CA PRO A 28 19.53 -23.77 13.71
C PRO A 28 19.17 -25.25 13.71
N LYS A 29 17.87 -25.56 13.53
CA LYS A 29 17.36 -26.95 13.43
C LYS A 29 17.35 -27.48 12.00
N GLN A 30 17.78 -26.71 11.01
CA GLN A 30 17.75 -27.06 9.58
C GLN A 30 16.37 -27.53 9.09
N THR A 31 15.29 -27.04 9.73
CA THR A 31 13.92 -27.37 9.37
C THR A 31 13.28 -26.26 8.56
N SER A 32 12.54 -26.65 7.55
CA SER A 32 11.77 -25.75 6.68
C SER A 32 10.48 -25.27 7.38
N HIS A 33 10.10 -24.02 7.16
CA HIS A 33 8.83 -23.46 7.62
C HIS A 33 7.86 -23.35 6.43
N PRO A 34 6.65 -23.92 6.54
CA PRO A 34 5.62 -23.81 5.52
C PRO A 34 4.73 -22.58 5.77
N PHE A 35 4.22 -21.97 4.68
CA PHE A 35 3.24 -20.90 4.67
C PHE A 35 2.22 -21.17 3.58
N ASP A 36 1.00 -21.55 3.95
CA ASP A 36 -0.03 -21.94 3.00
C ASP A 36 -0.56 -20.75 2.21
N VAL A 37 -0.81 -20.98 0.93
CA VAL A 37 -1.50 -20.03 0.05
C VAL A 37 -2.99 -20.13 0.36
N ALA A 38 -3.58 -19.03 0.78
CA ALA A 38 -5.00 -19.00 1.06
C ALA A 38 -5.83 -19.24 -0.22
N ARG A 39 -7.04 -19.78 -0.09
CA ARG A 39 -7.95 -20.00 -1.23
C ARG A 39 -8.15 -18.76 -2.10
N GLN A 40 -8.09 -17.56 -1.51
CA GLN A 40 -8.20 -16.28 -2.21
C GLN A 40 -6.93 -15.92 -3.00
N GLY A 41 -5.76 -16.48 -2.65
CA GLY A 41 -4.49 -16.27 -3.34
C GLY A 41 -3.48 -15.40 -2.60
N TYR A 42 -3.73 -15.00 -1.34
CA TYR A 42 -2.72 -14.33 -0.51
C TYR A 42 -1.93 -15.33 0.34
N VAL A 43 -0.75 -14.92 0.78
CA VAL A 43 0.07 -15.68 1.75
C VAL A 43 0.19 -14.88 3.05
N ASN A 44 0.01 -15.57 4.20
CA ASN A 44 0.16 -14.94 5.50
C ASN A 44 1.58 -15.17 6.03
N LEU A 45 2.42 -14.14 5.92
CA LEU A 45 3.79 -14.12 6.41
C LEU A 45 3.96 -13.31 7.70
N LEU A 46 2.85 -12.99 8.40
CA LEU A 46 2.87 -12.28 9.67
C LEU A 46 2.90 -13.28 10.85
N PRO A 47 4.05 -13.48 11.51
CA PRO A 47 4.15 -14.35 12.69
C PRO A 47 3.25 -13.88 13.84
N VAL A 48 2.75 -14.84 14.62
CA VAL A 48 1.86 -14.51 15.76
C VAL A 48 2.54 -13.57 16.76
N GLN A 49 3.85 -13.74 16.96
CA GLN A 49 4.66 -12.93 17.89
C GLN A 49 4.77 -11.45 17.47
N GLN A 50 4.59 -11.15 16.19
CA GLN A 50 4.62 -9.78 15.66
C GLN A 50 3.25 -9.09 15.68
N LYS A 51 2.18 -9.80 16.04
CA LYS A 51 0.84 -9.22 16.13
C LYS A 51 0.69 -8.41 17.42
N LYS A 52 0.40 -7.11 17.30
CA LYS A 52 0.10 -6.23 18.44
C LYS A 52 -1.36 -6.33 18.90
N SER A 53 -2.24 -6.97 18.12
CA SER A 53 -3.64 -7.20 18.45
C SER A 53 -4.13 -8.50 17.78
N LYS A 54 -5.33 -9.00 18.17
CA LYS A 54 -5.94 -10.19 17.57
C LYS A 54 -6.28 -9.99 16.08
N ALA A 55 -6.66 -8.75 15.70
CA ALA A 55 -7.00 -8.36 14.33
C ALA A 55 -6.28 -7.03 14.02
N PRO A 56 -5.00 -7.07 13.61
CA PRO A 56 -4.25 -5.86 13.27
C PRO A 56 -4.72 -5.28 11.94
N GLY A 57 -4.60 -3.95 11.79
CA GLY A 57 -4.99 -3.22 10.59
C GLY A 57 -6.48 -2.87 10.54
N ASP A 58 -6.93 -2.48 9.35
CA ASP A 58 -8.30 -2.04 9.11
C ASP A 58 -9.32 -3.17 9.22
N SER A 59 -10.51 -2.84 9.73
CA SER A 59 -11.64 -3.76 9.84
C SER A 59 -12.26 -4.06 8.47
N GLN A 60 -13.02 -5.14 8.38
CA GLN A 60 -13.79 -5.48 7.16
C GLN A 60 -14.69 -4.32 6.73
N ALA A 61 -15.41 -3.69 7.66
CA ALA A 61 -16.31 -2.57 7.36
C ALA A 61 -15.53 -1.35 6.79
N SER A 62 -14.34 -1.04 7.34
CA SER A 62 -13.49 0.04 6.83
C SER A 62 -12.99 -0.26 5.42
N ILE A 63 -12.58 -1.51 5.15
CA ILE A 63 -12.11 -1.95 3.84
C ILE A 63 -13.23 -1.91 2.79
N GLU A 64 -14.44 -2.35 3.14
CA GLU A 64 -15.59 -2.30 2.22
C GLU A 64 -16.01 -0.85 1.91
N ALA A 65 -16.03 0.03 2.92
CA ALA A 65 -16.29 1.45 2.74
C ALA A 65 -15.25 2.12 1.83
N ARG A 66 -13.96 1.83 2.08
CA ARG A 66 -12.85 2.33 1.24
C ARG A 66 -13.00 1.88 -0.21
N LYS A 67 -13.28 0.61 -0.41
CA LYS A 67 -13.47 0.04 -1.76
C LYS A 67 -14.60 0.75 -2.52
N ARG A 68 -15.76 0.99 -1.88
CA ARG A 68 -16.87 1.71 -2.52
C ARG A 68 -16.47 3.14 -2.85
N PHE A 69 -15.91 3.86 -1.88
CA PHE A 69 -15.53 5.26 -2.03
C PHE A 69 -14.47 5.47 -3.12
N LEU A 70 -13.42 4.66 -3.14
CA LEU A 70 -12.34 4.76 -4.12
C LEU A 70 -12.82 4.36 -5.52
N ASN A 71 -13.65 3.31 -5.63
CA ASN A 71 -14.22 2.89 -6.92
C ASN A 71 -15.23 3.90 -7.50
N ALA A 72 -15.78 4.80 -6.68
CA ALA A 72 -16.57 5.94 -7.15
C ALA A 72 -15.71 7.05 -7.80
N GLY A 73 -14.36 6.90 -7.81
CA GLY A 73 -13.44 7.79 -8.52
C GLY A 73 -12.99 9.01 -7.71
N HIS A 74 -13.39 9.14 -6.46
CA HIS A 74 -13.08 10.35 -5.67
C HIS A 74 -11.58 10.65 -5.53
N TYR A 75 -10.69 9.63 -5.60
CA TYR A 75 -9.24 9.78 -5.53
C TYR A 75 -8.51 9.40 -6.83
N GLU A 76 -9.21 9.44 -7.97
CA GLU A 76 -8.65 9.05 -9.27
C GLU A 76 -7.45 9.92 -9.68
N LYS A 77 -7.48 11.23 -9.39
CA LYS A 77 -6.34 12.12 -9.68
C LYS A 77 -5.09 11.73 -8.91
N LEU A 78 -5.25 11.34 -7.63
CA LEU A 78 -4.12 10.85 -6.85
C LEU A 78 -3.62 9.51 -7.39
N GLN A 79 -4.51 8.59 -7.75
CA GLN A 79 -4.14 7.30 -8.33
C GLN A 79 -3.33 7.49 -9.61
N ALA A 80 -3.82 8.34 -10.52
CA ALA A 80 -3.14 8.64 -11.78
C ALA A 80 -1.73 9.23 -11.55
N LEU A 81 -1.60 10.16 -10.57
CA LEU A 81 -0.30 10.74 -10.21
C LEU A 81 0.67 9.67 -9.69
N ILE A 82 0.21 8.77 -8.79
CA ILE A 82 1.06 7.69 -8.26
C ILE A 82 1.53 6.78 -9.38
N VAL A 83 0.62 6.33 -10.27
CA VAL A 83 0.96 5.47 -11.41
C VAL A 83 1.99 6.17 -12.32
N GLN A 84 1.77 7.43 -12.64
CA GLN A 84 2.69 8.23 -13.45
C GLN A 84 4.09 8.30 -12.83
N GLN A 85 4.18 8.56 -11.52
CA GLN A 85 5.47 8.64 -10.82
C GLN A 85 6.18 7.28 -10.83
N VAL A 86 5.48 6.19 -10.52
CA VAL A 86 6.06 4.83 -10.57
C VAL A 86 6.61 4.53 -11.97
N GLN A 87 5.84 4.83 -13.02
CA GLN A 87 6.25 4.59 -14.39
C GLN A 87 7.51 5.38 -14.77
N GLN A 88 7.58 6.67 -14.44
CA GLN A 88 8.72 7.53 -14.72
C GLN A 88 9.99 7.03 -14.01
N LEU A 89 9.89 6.67 -12.72
CA LEU A 89 11.02 6.20 -11.94
C LEU A 89 11.56 4.86 -12.46
N LEU A 90 10.68 3.92 -12.82
CA LEU A 90 11.10 2.62 -13.33
C LEU A 90 11.68 2.69 -14.74
N THR A 91 11.22 3.60 -15.59
CA THR A 91 11.84 3.84 -16.89
C THR A 91 13.29 4.29 -16.71
N ALA A 92 13.56 5.18 -15.75
CA ALA A 92 14.92 5.62 -15.44
C ALA A 92 15.81 4.49 -14.88
N VAL A 93 15.25 3.54 -14.12
CA VAL A 93 16.00 2.36 -13.61
C VAL A 93 16.34 1.39 -14.73
N THR A 94 15.37 1.05 -15.59
CA THR A 94 15.58 0.05 -16.67
C THR A 94 16.57 0.49 -17.72
N GLU A 95 16.73 1.78 -17.95
CA GLU A 95 17.75 2.32 -18.88
C GLU A 95 19.18 2.20 -18.32
N GLN A 96 19.34 2.16 -17.00
CA GLN A 96 20.66 2.14 -16.34
C GLN A 96 21.11 0.73 -15.94
N ASP A 97 20.19 -0.13 -15.53
CA ASP A 97 20.46 -1.46 -14.98
C ASP A 97 19.49 -2.51 -15.54
N LYS A 98 20.05 -3.60 -16.08
CA LYS A 98 19.26 -4.78 -16.53
C LYS A 98 18.78 -5.68 -15.37
N GLN A 99 18.54 -5.10 -14.19
CA GLN A 99 18.06 -5.84 -13.01
C GLN A 99 16.52 -5.93 -13.03
N PRO A 100 15.94 -7.01 -12.46
CA PRO A 100 14.49 -7.13 -12.33
C PRO A 100 13.89 -5.94 -11.56
N THR A 101 12.82 -5.38 -12.10
CA THR A 101 12.07 -4.27 -11.49
C THR A 101 11.03 -4.83 -10.52
N ASN A 102 11.40 -4.96 -9.26
CA ASN A 102 10.49 -5.37 -8.19
C ASN A 102 9.96 -4.13 -7.48
N TRP A 103 8.64 -4.00 -7.38
CA TRP A 103 7.98 -2.89 -6.67
C TRP A 103 7.20 -3.38 -5.46
N LEU A 104 7.34 -2.71 -4.32
CA LEU A 104 6.59 -3.00 -3.10
C LEU A 104 5.53 -1.91 -2.86
N ASP A 105 4.26 -2.30 -2.84
CA ASP A 105 3.15 -1.47 -2.37
C ASP A 105 2.85 -1.83 -0.92
N ILE A 106 3.33 -1.01 0.03
CA ILE A 106 3.21 -1.27 1.47
C ILE A 106 2.03 -0.51 2.08
N GLY A 107 1.19 -1.22 2.85
CA GLY A 107 -0.11 -0.72 3.28
C GLY A 107 -1.10 -0.65 2.11
N CYS A 108 -1.04 -1.64 1.21
CA CYS A 108 -1.76 -1.65 -0.07
C CYS A 108 -3.29 -1.67 0.07
N GLY A 109 -3.82 -1.93 1.28
CA GLY A 109 -5.25 -2.01 1.51
C GLY A 109 -5.93 -3.07 0.63
N GLU A 110 -7.09 -2.74 0.09
CA GLU A 110 -7.85 -3.60 -0.85
C GLU A 110 -7.30 -3.57 -2.28
N GLY A 111 -6.22 -2.82 -2.51
CA GLY A 111 -5.46 -2.84 -3.75
C GLY A 111 -5.86 -1.80 -4.80
N TYR A 112 -6.50 -0.71 -4.42
CA TYR A 112 -6.89 0.35 -5.37
C TYR A 112 -5.70 0.90 -6.17
N TYR A 113 -4.60 1.23 -5.51
CA TYR A 113 -3.37 1.68 -6.16
C TYR A 113 -2.60 0.52 -6.79
N THR A 114 -2.52 -0.62 -6.09
CA THR A 114 -1.85 -1.84 -6.58
C THR A 114 -2.41 -2.29 -7.94
N GLN A 115 -3.74 -2.33 -8.09
CA GLN A 115 -4.39 -2.74 -9.34
C GLN A 115 -4.08 -1.78 -10.49
N ALA A 116 -4.02 -0.49 -10.23
CA ALA A 116 -3.66 0.52 -11.22
C ALA A 116 -2.19 0.38 -11.66
N MET A 117 -1.27 0.20 -10.70
CA MET A 117 0.15 -0.07 -11.01
C MET A 117 0.32 -1.37 -11.81
N ALA A 118 -0.41 -2.43 -11.50
CA ALA A 118 -0.36 -3.69 -12.24
C ALA A 118 -0.89 -3.60 -13.68
N GLN A 119 -1.58 -2.51 -14.05
CA GLN A 119 -2.02 -2.27 -15.43
C GLN A 119 -0.89 -1.72 -16.33
N MET A 120 0.20 -1.22 -15.76
CA MET A 120 1.37 -0.75 -16.53
C MET A 120 2.04 -1.89 -17.32
N GLY A 121 1.81 -3.14 -16.92
CA GLY A 121 2.32 -4.33 -17.59
C GLY A 121 3.70 -4.79 -17.12
N SER A 122 4.04 -6.02 -17.50
CA SER A 122 5.29 -6.68 -17.11
C SER A 122 6.54 -6.04 -17.73
N ASP A 123 6.38 -5.23 -18.78
CA ASP A 123 7.50 -4.50 -19.38
C ASP A 123 8.03 -3.38 -18.47
N THR A 124 7.23 -2.97 -17.47
CA THR A 124 7.59 -1.92 -16.50
C THR A 124 7.88 -2.48 -15.12
N ILE A 125 7.06 -3.41 -14.63
CA ILE A 125 7.19 -4.03 -13.31
C ILE A 125 7.22 -5.55 -13.48
N ASP A 126 8.35 -6.19 -13.21
CA ASP A 126 8.47 -7.65 -13.24
C ASP A 126 7.69 -8.29 -12.10
N THR A 127 7.78 -7.73 -10.89
CA THR A 127 7.11 -8.25 -9.70
C THR A 127 6.49 -7.11 -8.89
N LEU A 128 5.20 -7.19 -8.63
CA LEU A 128 4.48 -6.26 -7.74
C LEU A 128 4.10 -6.96 -6.44
N ILE A 129 4.75 -6.57 -5.36
CA ILE A 129 4.50 -7.10 -4.01
C ILE A 129 3.49 -6.19 -3.34
N ALA A 130 2.31 -6.73 -2.99
CA ALA A 130 1.25 -6.01 -2.31
C ALA A 130 1.19 -6.47 -0.85
N ALA A 131 1.65 -5.63 0.07
CA ALA A 131 1.82 -5.99 1.47
C ALA A 131 0.93 -5.12 2.39
N ASP A 132 0.18 -5.77 3.28
CA ASP A 132 -0.60 -5.11 4.32
C ASP A 132 -0.66 -5.98 5.57
N ILE A 133 -0.84 -5.36 6.73
CA ILE A 133 -1.06 -6.07 8.00
C ILE A 133 -2.51 -6.53 8.17
N SER A 134 -3.45 -5.91 7.47
CA SER A 134 -4.88 -6.22 7.48
C SER A 134 -5.19 -7.43 6.60
N LYS A 135 -5.49 -8.55 7.24
CA LYS A 135 -5.96 -9.74 6.52
C LYS A 135 -7.26 -9.49 5.71
N PRO A 136 -8.28 -8.75 6.20
CA PRO A 136 -9.44 -8.38 5.40
C PRO A 136 -9.08 -7.64 4.11
N ALA A 137 -8.13 -6.72 4.16
CA ALA A 137 -7.65 -5.98 2.99
C ALA A 137 -7.08 -6.92 1.93
N LEU A 138 -6.15 -7.80 2.33
CA LEU A 138 -5.52 -8.75 1.41
C LEU A 138 -6.50 -9.79 0.84
N ILE A 139 -7.56 -10.13 1.56
CA ILE A 139 -8.64 -10.97 1.02
C ILE A 139 -9.32 -10.29 -0.17
N GLU A 140 -9.66 -9.00 -0.05
CA GLU A 140 -10.31 -8.26 -1.14
C GLU A 140 -9.35 -8.03 -2.32
N LEU A 141 -8.11 -7.60 -2.06
CA LEU A 141 -7.09 -7.46 -3.11
C LEU A 141 -6.90 -8.79 -3.88
N ALA A 142 -6.69 -9.89 -3.15
CA ALA A 142 -6.45 -11.19 -3.75
C ALA A 142 -7.64 -11.69 -4.58
N LYS A 143 -8.88 -11.48 -4.14
CA LYS A 143 -10.09 -11.82 -4.91
C LYS A 143 -10.12 -11.07 -6.26
N VAL A 144 -9.90 -9.75 -6.24
CA VAL A 144 -9.90 -8.91 -7.44
C VAL A 144 -8.77 -9.31 -8.38
N SER A 145 -7.56 -9.48 -7.84
CA SER A 145 -6.39 -9.90 -8.62
C SER A 145 -6.57 -11.27 -9.24
N LYS A 146 -7.15 -12.22 -8.49
CA LYS A 146 -7.46 -13.57 -8.98
C LYS A 146 -8.47 -13.56 -10.12
N ALA A 147 -9.55 -12.79 -9.97
CA ALA A 147 -10.56 -12.65 -11.01
C ALA A 147 -10.01 -12.02 -12.29
N ALA A 148 -9.03 -11.12 -12.16
CA ALA A 148 -8.34 -10.47 -13.28
C ALA A 148 -7.17 -11.29 -13.86
N GLY A 149 -6.88 -12.49 -13.35
CA GLY A 149 -5.75 -13.31 -13.80
C GLY A 149 -4.37 -12.74 -13.47
N LYS A 150 -4.28 -11.84 -12.47
CA LYS A 150 -3.05 -11.09 -12.15
C LYS A 150 -2.22 -11.69 -11.01
N LEU A 151 -2.68 -12.76 -10.36
CA LEU A 151 -1.88 -13.38 -9.31
C LEU A 151 -0.65 -14.08 -9.88
N TRP A 152 0.46 -14.02 -9.15
CA TRP A 152 1.77 -14.54 -9.51
C TRP A 152 1.76 -16.00 -10.04
N TYR A 153 0.86 -16.85 -9.55
CA TYR A 153 0.73 -18.24 -9.99
C TYR A 153 -0.18 -18.41 -11.22
N GLN A 154 -0.86 -17.37 -11.66
CA GLN A 154 -1.75 -17.37 -12.84
C GLN A 154 -1.00 -16.93 -14.11
N GLN A 155 0.24 -16.45 -13.97
CA GLN A 155 1.04 -16.01 -15.10
C GLN A 155 1.53 -17.23 -15.88
N ASP A 156 1.23 -17.24 -17.18
CA ASP A 156 1.75 -18.25 -18.10
C ASP A 156 3.22 -17.96 -18.36
N LYS A 157 4.08 -18.97 -18.17
CA LYS A 157 5.52 -18.85 -18.42
C LYS A 157 5.87 -18.84 -19.91
N GLU A 158 4.96 -19.31 -20.76
CA GLU A 158 5.19 -19.46 -22.21
C GLU A 158 4.69 -18.24 -22.99
N THR A 159 3.71 -17.51 -22.46
CA THR A 159 3.20 -16.27 -23.08
C THR A 159 3.55 -15.09 -22.17
N PRO A 160 4.39 -14.13 -22.60
CA PRO A 160 4.66 -12.93 -21.81
C PRO A 160 3.35 -12.24 -21.47
N ALA A 161 2.95 -12.31 -20.22
CA ALA A 161 1.72 -11.65 -19.78
C ALA A 161 1.91 -10.14 -19.92
N LYS A 162 0.96 -9.47 -20.56
CA LYS A 162 0.93 -8.00 -20.62
C LYS A 162 0.62 -7.36 -19.26
N THR A 163 0.41 -8.15 -18.21
CA THR A 163 0.05 -7.69 -16.87
C THR A 163 1.09 -8.14 -15.85
N THR A 164 1.46 -7.23 -14.97
CA THR A 164 2.39 -7.51 -13.86
C THR A 164 1.81 -8.53 -12.88
N ALA A 165 2.63 -9.47 -12.44
CA ALA A 165 2.26 -10.46 -11.42
C ALA A 165 2.17 -9.83 -10.03
N ILE A 166 1.03 -10.00 -9.35
CA ILE A 166 0.81 -9.50 -7.99
C ILE A 166 1.04 -10.60 -6.96
N TYR A 167 1.81 -10.29 -5.91
CA TYR A 167 2.07 -11.14 -4.75
C TYR A 167 1.41 -10.55 -3.50
N PRO A 168 0.17 -10.95 -3.14
CA PRO A 168 -0.52 -10.44 -1.96
C PRO A 168 0.01 -11.08 -0.69
N LEU A 169 0.59 -10.28 0.22
CA LEU A 169 1.24 -10.76 1.45
C LEU A 169 0.65 -10.08 2.69
N VAL A 170 0.15 -10.87 3.64
CA VAL A 170 -0.14 -10.35 4.98
C VAL A 170 1.18 -10.30 5.76
N THR A 171 1.66 -9.09 6.05
CA THR A 171 2.93 -8.88 6.78
C THR A 171 2.96 -7.54 7.48
N SER A 172 3.97 -7.34 8.32
CA SER A 172 4.23 -6.05 8.97
C SER A 172 5.25 -5.24 8.18
N ALA A 173 5.01 -3.95 8.01
CA ALA A 173 5.99 -3.03 7.42
C ALA A 173 7.31 -2.95 8.21
N ALA A 174 7.28 -3.30 9.51
CA ALA A 174 8.48 -3.33 10.36
C ALA A 174 9.36 -4.57 10.15
N HIS A 175 8.82 -5.61 9.52
CA HIS A 175 9.53 -6.89 9.32
C HIS A 175 9.13 -7.45 7.96
N LEU A 176 9.65 -6.82 6.91
CA LEU A 176 9.37 -7.20 5.53
C LEU A 176 10.03 -8.55 5.23
N PRO A 177 9.29 -9.55 4.71
CA PRO A 177 9.84 -10.86 4.36
C PRO A 177 10.51 -10.81 2.98
N LEU A 178 11.38 -9.83 2.78
CA LEU A 178 12.08 -9.56 1.54
C LEU A 178 13.59 -9.53 1.79
N ARG A 179 14.34 -10.00 0.83
CA ARG A 179 15.80 -9.92 0.87
C ARG A 179 16.25 -8.46 0.83
N ALA A 180 17.30 -8.14 1.57
CA ALA A 180 17.94 -6.83 1.49
C ALA A 180 18.34 -6.49 0.04
N HIS A 181 18.23 -5.22 -0.33
CA HIS A 181 18.58 -4.69 -1.66
C HIS A 181 17.91 -5.46 -2.82
N SER A 182 16.61 -5.76 -2.70
CA SER A 182 15.90 -6.58 -3.68
C SER A 182 14.70 -5.92 -4.36
N VAL A 183 14.27 -4.74 -3.90
CA VAL A 183 13.18 -3.99 -4.54
C VAL A 183 13.70 -2.68 -5.11
N SER A 184 13.26 -2.34 -6.32
CA SER A 184 13.64 -1.11 -7.03
C SER A 184 12.89 0.11 -6.50
N GLY A 185 11.69 -0.11 -5.92
CA GLY A 185 10.93 0.98 -5.34
C GLY A 185 9.83 0.51 -4.39
N ILE A 186 9.39 1.46 -3.58
CA ILE A 186 8.32 1.27 -2.57
C ILE A 186 7.30 2.39 -2.74
N SER A 187 6.01 2.05 -2.73
CA SER A 187 4.91 3.00 -2.50
C SER A 187 4.34 2.81 -1.09
N SER A 188 4.20 3.92 -0.35
CA SER A 188 3.58 4.00 0.99
C SER A 188 2.51 5.06 0.96
N ILE A 189 1.25 4.65 0.69
CA ILE A 189 0.12 5.55 0.48
C ILE A 189 -0.77 5.49 1.73
N PHE A 190 -0.80 6.58 2.51
CA PHE A 190 -1.54 6.67 3.79
C PHE A 190 -1.17 5.59 4.81
N SER A 191 0.01 5.01 4.69
CA SER A 191 0.49 3.94 5.57
C SER A 191 1.65 4.41 6.47
N PRO A 192 2.00 3.67 7.54
CA PRO A 192 3.14 4.00 8.37
C PRO A 192 4.46 3.99 7.58
N ILE A 193 5.30 4.98 7.85
CA ILE A 193 6.63 5.12 7.26
C ILE A 193 7.65 4.55 8.23
N LEU A 194 8.47 3.61 7.78
CA LEU A 194 9.48 2.93 8.57
C LEU A 194 10.82 2.99 7.81
N PRO A 195 11.57 4.08 7.95
CA PRO A 195 12.73 4.39 7.11
C PRO A 195 13.76 3.26 7.05
N THR A 196 14.15 2.74 8.21
CA THR A 196 15.16 1.67 8.31
C THR A 196 14.72 0.39 7.58
N ALA A 197 13.47 -0.06 7.78
CA ALA A 197 12.97 -1.26 7.13
C ALA A 197 12.83 -1.08 5.61
N PHE A 198 12.49 0.14 5.16
CA PHE A 198 12.39 0.45 3.74
C PHE A 198 13.77 0.53 3.08
N ALA A 199 14.72 1.21 3.73
CA ALA A 199 16.10 1.32 3.23
C ALA A 199 16.79 -0.06 3.13
N GLU A 200 16.51 -0.99 4.06
CA GLU A 200 17.08 -2.34 4.05
C GLU A 200 16.69 -3.13 2.79
N VAL A 201 15.43 -3.07 2.36
CA VAL A 201 14.96 -3.87 1.22
C VAL A 201 15.16 -3.18 -0.12
N LEU A 202 15.29 -1.85 -0.14
CA LEU A 202 15.55 -1.09 -1.37
C LEU A 202 16.96 -1.34 -1.92
N THR A 203 17.04 -1.50 -3.22
CA THR A 203 18.31 -1.47 -3.97
C THR A 203 19.03 -0.15 -3.74
N ASP A 204 20.31 -0.09 -4.03
CA ASP A 204 21.06 1.16 -4.04
C ASP A 204 20.41 2.11 -5.06
N LYS A 205 20.18 3.37 -4.64
CA LYS A 205 19.41 4.38 -5.41
C LYS A 205 17.94 3.98 -5.69
N GLY A 206 17.39 2.96 -5.00
CA GLY A 206 15.97 2.62 -5.08
C GLY A 206 15.07 3.77 -4.63
N TYR A 207 13.83 3.78 -5.06
CA TYR A 207 12.92 4.90 -4.88
C TYR A 207 11.85 4.62 -3.81
N LEU A 208 11.42 5.69 -3.14
CA LEU A 208 10.31 5.65 -2.16
C LEU A 208 9.30 6.74 -2.53
N ILE A 209 8.06 6.33 -2.82
CA ILE A 209 6.93 7.24 -3.00
C ILE A 209 6.09 7.23 -1.73
N ILE A 210 5.83 8.41 -1.16
CA ILE A 210 4.98 8.58 0.01
C ILE A 210 3.84 9.53 -0.35
N ALA A 211 2.59 9.10 -0.14
CA ALA A 211 1.43 9.97 -0.25
C ALA A 211 0.78 10.20 1.11
N LYS A 212 0.51 11.47 1.43
CA LYS A 212 -0.13 11.90 2.69
C LYS A 212 -1.21 12.95 2.43
N PRO A 213 -2.17 13.11 3.37
CA PRO A 213 -3.03 14.28 3.38
C PRO A 213 -2.20 15.56 3.49
N ASP A 214 -2.50 16.57 2.67
CA ASP A 214 -1.87 17.89 2.71
C ASP A 214 -2.68 18.86 3.62
N ALA A 215 -2.14 20.06 3.85
CA ALA A 215 -2.80 21.10 4.60
C ALA A 215 -4.19 21.42 4.01
N GLY A 216 -5.20 21.54 4.86
CA GLY A 216 -6.59 21.75 4.44
C GLY A 216 -7.31 20.51 3.87
N HIS A 217 -6.70 19.32 3.88
CA HIS A 217 -7.37 18.08 3.45
C HIS A 217 -8.68 17.85 4.20
N LEU A 218 -9.79 17.71 3.47
CA LEU A 218 -11.15 17.53 3.97
C LEU A 218 -11.55 18.59 5.02
N ALA A 219 -11.16 19.84 4.82
CA ALA A 219 -11.34 20.92 5.82
C ALA A 219 -12.79 21.10 6.25
N SER A 220 -13.74 21.12 5.30
CA SER A 220 -15.18 21.27 5.59
C SER A 220 -15.74 20.10 6.40
N MET A 221 -15.34 18.86 6.09
CA MET A 221 -15.75 17.68 6.86
C MET A 221 -15.14 17.71 8.27
N ARG A 222 -13.87 18.09 8.40
CA ARG A 222 -13.19 18.19 9.70
C ARG A 222 -13.82 19.26 10.58
N ALA A 223 -14.15 20.43 10.01
CA ALA A 223 -14.84 21.50 10.72
C ALA A 223 -16.24 21.07 11.22
N ALA A 224 -16.97 20.26 10.44
CA ALA A 224 -18.26 19.71 10.85
C ALA A 224 -18.16 18.65 11.98
N LEU A 225 -17.07 17.88 11.99
CA LEU A 225 -16.91 16.75 12.92
C LEU A 225 -16.18 17.10 14.22
N PHE A 226 -15.31 18.13 14.23
CA PHE A 226 -14.43 18.45 15.36
C PHE A 226 -14.57 19.90 15.79
N ASP A 227 -14.43 20.15 17.08
CA ASP A 227 -14.44 21.50 17.65
C ASP A 227 -13.08 22.20 17.50
N ASP A 228 -12.00 21.42 17.46
CA ASP A 228 -10.63 21.89 17.26
C ASP A 228 -9.98 21.09 16.11
N VAL A 229 -9.60 21.78 15.05
CA VAL A 229 -9.03 21.20 13.85
C VAL A 229 -7.55 21.55 13.79
N ARG A 230 -6.69 20.62 14.19
CA ARG A 230 -5.24 20.77 14.02
C ARG A 230 -4.88 20.62 12.55
N GLU A 231 -4.08 21.52 12.02
CA GLU A 231 -3.53 21.38 10.68
C GLU A 231 -2.59 20.18 10.59
N HIS A 232 -2.56 19.56 9.40
CA HIS A 232 -1.57 18.54 9.11
C HIS A 232 -0.24 19.22 8.79
N ASP A 233 0.76 18.96 9.60
CA ASP A 233 2.15 19.22 9.24
C ASP A 233 2.62 18.05 8.36
N SER A 234 2.49 18.25 7.05
CA SER A 234 2.79 17.20 6.07
C SER A 234 4.29 16.91 5.95
N ASP A 235 5.16 17.86 6.31
CA ASP A 235 6.60 17.81 6.01
C ASP A 235 7.46 17.37 7.20
N LYS A 236 6.91 17.40 8.42
CA LYS A 236 7.66 17.09 9.64
C LYS A 236 8.38 15.73 9.60
N PHE A 237 7.75 14.73 8.99
CA PHE A 237 8.31 13.37 8.90
C PHE A 237 9.55 13.27 7.99
N LEU A 238 9.78 14.25 7.09
CA LEU A 238 10.95 14.25 6.21
C LEU A 238 12.26 14.24 7.00
N GLN A 239 12.28 14.87 8.18
CA GLN A 239 13.44 14.85 9.07
C GLN A 239 13.73 13.44 9.62
N GLU A 240 12.70 12.60 9.75
CA GLU A 240 12.84 11.20 10.21
C GLU A 240 13.40 10.28 9.12
N LEU A 241 13.35 10.72 7.85
CA LEU A 241 13.88 9.98 6.70
C LEU A 241 15.36 10.24 6.45
N ASP A 242 15.89 11.38 6.87
CA ASP A 242 17.32 11.71 6.83
C ASP A 242 18.09 10.90 7.90
N PRO A 243 19.29 10.32 7.58
CA PRO A 243 20.06 10.42 6.35
C PRO A 243 19.76 9.34 5.28
N GLN A 244 18.77 8.46 5.49
CA GLN A 244 18.57 7.27 4.66
C GLN A 244 17.97 7.58 3.28
N PHE A 245 17.27 8.73 3.16
CA PHE A 245 16.59 9.12 1.93
C PHE A 245 16.81 10.58 1.60
N THR A 246 16.96 10.86 0.30
CA THR A 246 17.01 12.21 -0.23
C THR A 246 15.71 12.52 -0.95
N LEU A 247 15.06 13.63 -0.61
CA LEU A 247 13.88 14.12 -1.32
C LEU A 247 14.29 14.58 -2.72
N ILE A 248 13.63 14.02 -3.77
CA ILE A 248 13.91 14.37 -5.17
C ILE A 248 12.84 15.30 -5.70
N ASP A 249 11.56 15.00 -5.42
CA ASP A 249 10.44 15.78 -5.95
C ASP A 249 9.26 15.76 -4.97
N THR A 250 8.36 16.76 -5.14
CA THR A 250 7.15 16.91 -4.36
C THR A 250 6.01 17.36 -5.26
N HIS A 251 4.94 16.57 -5.31
CA HIS A 251 3.74 16.88 -6.08
C HIS A 251 2.56 17.11 -5.16
N ARG A 252 1.71 18.07 -5.51
CA ARG A 252 0.43 18.30 -4.83
C ARG A 252 -0.72 18.07 -5.79
N VAL A 253 -1.74 17.39 -5.31
CA VAL A 253 -2.95 17.13 -6.09
C VAL A 253 -4.17 17.38 -5.21
N SER A 254 -5.17 18.02 -5.79
CA SER A 254 -6.45 18.25 -5.12
C SER A 254 -7.63 17.83 -6.01
N THR A 255 -8.72 17.45 -5.33
CA THR A 255 -9.98 17.06 -5.96
C THR A 255 -11.14 17.65 -5.17
N ASP A 256 -11.92 18.50 -5.84
CA ASP A 256 -13.21 18.93 -5.33
C ASP A 256 -14.19 17.76 -5.42
N MET A 257 -14.88 17.49 -4.32
CA MET A 257 -15.81 16.39 -4.20
C MET A 257 -17.18 16.88 -3.81
N SER A 258 -18.19 16.42 -4.52
CA SER A 258 -19.61 16.56 -4.17
C SER A 258 -20.12 15.20 -3.75
N LEU A 259 -20.22 14.96 -2.46
CA LEU A 259 -20.48 13.65 -1.87
C LEU A 259 -21.96 13.44 -1.59
N SER A 260 -22.47 12.27 -1.98
CA SER A 260 -23.75 11.76 -1.52
C SER A 260 -23.69 11.38 -0.03
N VAL A 261 -24.83 11.12 0.59
CA VAL A 261 -24.90 10.59 1.98
C VAL A 261 -24.12 9.27 2.09
N SER A 262 -24.21 8.43 1.06
CA SER A 262 -23.46 7.16 1.01
C SER A 262 -21.95 7.39 0.95
N ASP A 263 -21.49 8.25 0.04
CA ASP A 263 -20.07 8.54 -0.13
C ASP A 263 -19.45 9.18 1.11
N LEU A 264 -20.17 10.11 1.75
CA LEU A 264 -19.71 10.73 3.00
C LEU A 264 -19.67 9.71 4.15
N THR A 265 -20.63 8.79 4.22
CA THR A 265 -20.65 7.70 5.20
C THR A 265 -19.44 6.77 5.00
N ASP A 266 -19.13 6.42 3.75
CA ASP A 266 -17.99 5.60 3.39
C ASP A 266 -16.66 6.33 3.69
N LEU A 267 -16.55 7.62 3.35
CA LEU A 267 -15.39 8.44 3.66
C LEU A 267 -15.14 8.52 5.18
N MET A 268 -16.18 8.76 5.97
CA MET A 268 -16.07 8.76 7.43
C MET A 268 -15.66 7.39 7.97
N THR A 269 -16.18 6.30 7.41
CA THR A 269 -15.93 4.94 7.89
C THR A 269 -14.50 4.47 7.58
N MET A 270 -13.96 4.83 6.43
CA MET A 270 -12.62 4.43 6.00
C MET A 270 -11.50 5.28 6.59
N THR A 271 -11.83 6.41 7.21
CA THR A 271 -10.83 7.32 7.77
C THR A 271 -10.79 7.25 9.31
N PRO A 272 -9.71 7.73 9.97
CA PRO A 272 -9.64 7.81 11.43
C PRO A 272 -10.76 8.64 12.08
N TYR A 273 -11.50 9.42 11.30
CA TYR A 273 -12.62 10.23 11.79
C TYR A 273 -13.79 9.37 12.29
N ALA A 274 -13.92 8.11 11.79
CA ALA A 274 -14.91 7.15 12.31
C ALA A 274 -14.82 6.94 13.84
N TYR A 275 -13.60 6.95 14.37
CA TYR A 275 -13.35 6.65 15.79
C TYR A 275 -13.18 7.92 16.64
N ARG A 276 -12.80 9.04 16.03
CA ARG A 276 -12.45 10.28 16.74
C ARG A 276 -13.61 11.25 16.85
N ALA A 277 -14.56 11.23 15.89
CA ALA A 277 -15.71 12.12 15.90
C ALA A 277 -16.80 11.60 16.84
N LYS A 278 -17.41 12.51 17.61
CA LYS A 278 -18.58 12.20 18.44
C LYS A 278 -19.74 11.71 17.56
N SER A 279 -20.45 10.68 17.99
CA SER A 279 -21.57 10.08 17.22
C SER A 279 -22.65 11.11 16.86
N GLY A 280 -22.98 12.03 17.77
CA GLY A 280 -23.96 13.10 17.53
C GLY A 280 -23.54 14.06 16.40
N LYS A 281 -22.25 14.40 16.29
CA LYS A 281 -21.78 15.27 15.19
C LYS A 281 -21.83 14.57 13.84
N ARG A 282 -21.52 13.27 13.79
CA ARG A 282 -21.66 12.47 12.55
C ARG A 282 -23.13 12.40 12.11
N GLN A 283 -24.04 12.14 13.04
CA GLN A 283 -25.49 12.09 12.74
C GLN A 283 -26.00 13.47 12.27
N ALA A 284 -25.60 14.53 12.95
CA ALA A 284 -25.98 15.89 12.56
C ALA A 284 -25.48 16.26 11.16
N LEU A 285 -24.23 15.88 10.82
CA LEU A 285 -23.67 16.10 9.50
C LEU A 285 -24.47 15.36 8.42
N LEU A 286 -24.79 14.09 8.62
CA LEU A 286 -25.57 13.30 7.68
C LEU A 286 -27.02 13.81 7.54
N ALA A 287 -27.66 14.22 8.64
CA ALA A 287 -29.00 14.79 8.62
C ALA A 287 -29.06 16.13 7.86
N ALA A 288 -28.01 16.94 7.94
CA ALA A 288 -27.93 18.20 7.19
C ALA A 288 -27.87 17.99 5.65
N MET A 289 -27.48 16.79 5.20
CA MET A 289 -27.37 16.47 3.77
C MET A 289 -28.67 16.01 3.12
N GLU A 290 -29.81 15.93 3.83
CA GLU A 290 -31.08 15.47 3.25
C GLU A 290 -31.55 16.31 2.05
N LYS A 291 -30.99 17.52 1.89
CA LYS A 291 -31.37 18.48 0.82
C LYS A 291 -30.29 18.75 -0.20
N GLU A 292 -29.02 18.58 0.14
CA GLU A 292 -27.90 18.95 -0.74
C GLU A 292 -26.70 17.99 -0.56
N ALA A 293 -25.94 17.77 -1.63
CA ALA A 293 -24.68 17.02 -1.56
C ALA A 293 -23.65 17.77 -0.70
N PHE A 294 -22.80 17.03 0.01
CA PHE A 294 -21.75 17.62 0.84
C PHE A 294 -20.51 17.94 0.00
N SER A 295 -20.14 19.21 -0.05
CA SER A 295 -18.94 19.66 -0.76
C SER A 295 -17.73 19.69 0.16
N THR A 296 -16.65 19.06 -0.27
CA THR A 296 -15.35 19.08 0.41
C THR A 296 -14.22 18.89 -0.59
N GLU A 297 -13.01 19.28 -0.22
CA GLU A 297 -11.82 19.12 -1.07
C GLU A 297 -10.86 18.10 -0.44
N ALA A 298 -10.47 17.13 -1.23
CA ALA A 298 -9.37 16.23 -0.87
C ALA A 298 -8.06 16.81 -1.38
N LYS A 299 -7.11 17.03 -0.47
CA LYS A 299 -5.76 17.56 -0.78
C LYS A 299 -4.71 16.55 -0.38
N PHE A 300 -3.80 16.27 -1.29
CA PHE A 300 -2.73 15.32 -1.05
C PHE A 300 -1.39 15.87 -1.49
N VAL A 301 -0.36 15.45 -0.79
CA VAL A 301 1.02 15.66 -1.16
C VAL A 301 1.68 14.29 -1.40
N VAL A 302 2.42 14.19 -2.49
CA VAL A 302 3.19 13.02 -2.89
C VAL A 302 4.66 13.41 -2.91
N TYR A 303 5.45 12.74 -2.09
CA TYR A 303 6.90 12.90 -2.02
C TYR A 303 7.56 11.76 -2.79
N VAL A 304 8.50 12.11 -3.62
CA VAL A 304 9.39 11.17 -4.32
C VAL A 304 10.77 11.29 -3.69
N LEU A 305 11.24 10.19 -3.13
CA LEU A 305 12.53 10.12 -2.46
C LEU A 305 13.40 9.02 -3.09
N GLN A 306 14.70 9.19 -2.99
CA GLN A 306 15.67 8.18 -3.38
C GLN A 306 16.48 7.74 -2.17
N LYS A 307 16.76 6.44 -2.06
CA LYS A 307 17.68 5.92 -1.05
C LYS A 307 19.04 6.60 -1.21
N ALA A 308 19.55 7.16 -0.13
CA ALA A 308 20.89 7.74 -0.09
C ALA A 308 21.94 6.66 -0.43
N SER A 309 22.95 7.03 -1.17
CA SER A 309 24.13 6.15 -1.35
C SER A 309 24.93 6.13 -0.06
N ASP A 310 25.40 4.96 0.37
CA ASP A 310 26.30 4.78 1.49
C ASP A 310 27.65 5.51 1.26
#